data_a195bc249a61ccf0d5218746e0947e2d
#
_entry.id   a195bc249a61ccf0d5218746e0947e2d
#
_cell.length_a   1.000
_cell.length_b   1.000
_cell.length_c   1.000
_cell.angle_alpha   90.00
_cell.angle_beta   90.00
_cell.angle_gamma   90.00
#
_symmetry.space_group_name_H-M   'P 1'
#
loop_
_entity.id
_entity.type
_entity.pdbx_description
1 polymer ?
#
loop_
_entity_poly.entity_id
_entity_poly.type
_entity_poly.pdbx_seq_one_letter_code
_entity_poly.pdbx_strand_id
1 'polypeptide(L)'
;DYKVKFAEPKDFPVAASGVLQDEYEEKEKKVFLYSSEKLRDFAACISNNYEIAEDFIDDVVIYSYFHPEDKNGGFMALNVAKYALGIFNKHFGRYPYPELRIAEAKYYPGGMEFPTLIMMNTVRYKQPQLSNTSLERSVAHEVAHQWWYSVVGNNQIKEPWVDEGLTEFSTSLYFEKRYGL
;
A
#
# COMPACT_ATOMS: atom_id res chain seq x y z
N ASP A 1 -0.56 11.72 15.05
CA ASP A 1 -1.92 11.83 14.49
C ASP A 1 -1.94 12.85 13.38
N TYR A 2 -2.66 12.56 12.31
CA TYR A 2 -2.79 13.45 11.15
C TYR A 2 -4.26 13.75 10.88
N LYS A 3 -4.54 14.99 10.46
CA LYS A 3 -5.80 15.41 9.84
C LYS A 3 -5.43 16.23 8.62
N VAL A 4 -5.68 15.68 7.43
CA VAL A 4 -5.22 16.27 6.18
C VAL A 4 -6.41 16.50 5.26
N LYS A 5 -6.50 17.70 4.69
CA LYS A 5 -7.47 18.10 3.68
C LYS A 5 -6.75 18.25 2.34
N PHE A 6 -7.18 17.49 1.34
CA PHE A 6 -6.82 17.70 -0.05
C PHE A 6 -7.97 18.40 -0.76
N ALA A 7 -7.66 19.34 -1.65
CA ALA A 7 -8.66 20.05 -2.46
C ALA A 7 -8.13 20.09 -3.91
N GLU A 8 -8.49 19.07 -4.67
CA GLU A 8 -7.96 18.79 -5.99
C GLU A 8 -9.01 19.04 -7.09
N PRO A 9 -8.63 19.14 -8.37
CA PRO A 9 -9.60 19.08 -9.46
C PRO A 9 -10.45 17.80 -9.35
N LYS A 10 -11.70 17.84 -9.84
CA LYS A 10 -12.70 16.78 -9.62
C LYS A 10 -12.26 15.39 -10.13
N ASP A 11 -11.42 15.37 -11.15
CA ASP A 11 -10.90 14.19 -11.83
C ASP A 11 -9.57 13.67 -11.25
N PHE A 12 -9.12 14.19 -10.11
CA PHE A 12 -7.88 13.79 -9.45
C PHE A 12 -8.17 12.97 -8.18
N PRO A 13 -8.27 11.64 -8.27
CA PRO A 13 -8.34 10.80 -7.08
C PRO A 13 -7.08 10.92 -6.23
N VAL A 14 -7.29 10.82 -4.92
CA VAL A 14 -6.23 10.91 -3.90
C VAL A 14 -6.10 9.57 -3.20
N ALA A 15 -4.92 8.96 -3.27
CA ALA A 15 -4.51 7.86 -2.43
C ALA A 15 -3.65 8.40 -1.30
N ALA A 16 -4.09 8.32 -0.05
CA ALA A 16 -3.33 8.86 1.08
C ALA A 16 -3.27 7.89 2.26
N SER A 17 -2.31 8.11 3.14
CA SER A 17 -2.23 7.44 4.43
C SER A 17 -3.43 7.78 5.30
N GLY A 18 -3.79 6.88 6.23
CA GLY A 18 -4.96 7.04 7.11
C GLY A 18 -6.25 6.56 6.46
N VAL A 19 -7.36 7.03 7.01
CA VAL A 19 -8.72 6.65 6.61
C VAL A 19 -9.40 7.85 5.98
N LEU A 20 -10.06 7.65 4.84
CA LEU A 20 -10.91 8.67 4.24
C LEU A 20 -12.16 8.83 5.10
N GLN A 21 -12.31 10.00 5.72
CA GLN A 21 -13.44 10.32 6.60
C GLN A 21 -14.63 10.90 5.85
N ASP A 22 -14.33 11.70 4.83
CA ASP A 22 -15.37 12.39 4.05
C ASP A 22 -14.80 12.81 2.70
N GLU A 23 -15.66 12.86 1.69
CA GLU A 23 -15.38 13.46 0.39
C GLU A 23 -16.59 14.25 -0.10
N TYR A 24 -16.34 15.43 -0.62
CA TYR A 24 -17.41 16.31 -1.15
C TYR A 24 -16.90 17.25 -2.24
N GLU A 25 -17.81 17.77 -3.02
CA GLU A 25 -17.50 18.77 -4.02
C GLU A 25 -17.65 20.19 -3.47
N GLU A 26 -16.63 21.02 -3.72
CA GLU A 26 -16.63 22.44 -3.39
C GLU A 26 -16.18 23.25 -4.61
N LYS A 27 -17.15 23.93 -5.30
CA LYS A 27 -16.92 24.64 -6.56
C LYS A 27 -16.36 23.68 -7.64
N GLU A 28 -15.19 24.01 -8.19
CA GLU A 28 -14.51 23.22 -9.23
C GLU A 28 -13.59 22.14 -8.67
N LYS A 29 -13.61 21.91 -7.35
CA LYS A 29 -12.75 20.98 -6.65
C LYS A 29 -13.52 19.84 -6.01
N LYS A 30 -12.86 18.68 -5.88
CA LYS A 30 -13.23 17.61 -4.98
C LYS A 30 -12.35 17.69 -3.75
N VAL A 31 -12.95 17.64 -2.58
CA VAL A 31 -12.28 17.72 -1.29
C VAL A 31 -12.27 16.34 -0.66
N PHE A 32 -11.11 15.93 -0.14
CA PHE A 32 -10.93 14.68 0.58
C PHE A 32 -10.42 14.99 1.98
N LEU A 33 -11.05 14.44 3.01
CA LEU A 33 -10.65 14.58 4.39
C LEU A 33 -10.09 13.25 4.89
N TYR A 34 -8.80 13.19 5.11
CA TYR A 34 -8.14 12.02 5.68
C TYR A 34 -7.81 12.25 7.15
N SER A 35 -8.00 11.22 7.96
CA SER A 35 -7.50 11.22 9.32
C SER A 35 -6.78 9.92 9.66
N SER A 36 -5.88 10.02 10.62
CA SER A 36 -5.20 8.86 11.18
C SER A 36 -4.83 9.10 12.63
N GLU A 37 -4.90 8.04 13.40
CA GLU A 37 -4.35 8.00 14.75
C GLU A 37 -3.13 7.09 14.76
N LYS A 38 -2.07 7.51 15.47
CA LYS A 38 -0.88 6.71 15.75
C LYS A 38 -0.10 6.23 14.49
N LEU A 39 -0.20 6.92 13.36
CA LEU A 39 0.70 6.71 12.25
C LEU A 39 2.03 7.44 12.49
N ARG A 40 3.14 6.82 12.10
CA ARG A 40 4.48 7.42 12.28
C ARG A 40 4.77 8.49 11.24
N ASP A 41 4.20 8.38 10.05
CA ASP A 41 4.30 9.37 8.97
C ASP A 41 3.04 9.36 8.09
N PHE A 42 3.00 10.24 7.10
CA PHE A 42 1.87 10.44 6.22
C PHE A 42 2.36 10.77 4.80
N ALA A 43 1.80 10.10 3.81
CA ALA A 43 2.10 10.34 2.41
C ALA A 43 0.82 10.34 1.57
N ALA A 44 0.91 10.85 0.33
CA ALA A 44 -0.18 10.81 -0.63
C ALA A 44 0.33 10.68 -2.07
N CYS A 45 -0.43 9.99 -2.90
CA CYS A 45 -0.30 9.96 -4.35
C CYS A 45 -1.56 10.57 -4.98
N ILE A 46 -1.39 11.45 -5.95
CA ILE A 46 -2.47 12.14 -6.63
C ILE A 46 -2.23 12.08 -8.13
N SER A 47 -3.21 11.63 -8.90
CA SER A 47 -3.11 11.59 -10.36
C SER A 47 -4.50 11.57 -10.99
N ASN A 48 -4.70 12.34 -12.04
CA ASN A 48 -5.91 12.27 -12.86
C ASN A 48 -5.97 11.04 -13.78
N ASN A 49 -4.91 10.25 -13.80
CA ASN A 49 -4.81 9.05 -14.63
C ASN A 49 -4.97 7.75 -13.80
N TYR A 50 -5.42 7.83 -12.56
CA TYR A 50 -5.68 6.61 -11.78
C TYR A 50 -7.03 5.99 -12.11
N GLU A 51 -7.02 4.68 -12.44
CA GLU A 51 -8.11 3.76 -12.18
C GLU A 51 -7.96 3.19 -10.77
N ILE A 52 -9.08 2.83 -10.14
CA ILE A 52 -9.11 2.28 -8.79
C ILE A 52 -9.83 0.94 -8.85
N ALA A 53 -9.21 -0.08 -8.27
CA ALA A 53 -9.86 -1.35 -7.96
C ALA A 53 -9.85 -1.57 -6.46
N GLU A 54 -10.90 -2.25 -5.95
CA GLU A 54 -11.01 -2.57 -4.54
C GLU A 54 -11.34 -4.03 -4.31
N ASP A 55 -10.92 -4.55 -3.17
CA ASP A 55 -11.26 -5.85 -2.63
C ASP A 55 -11.22 -5.77 -1.10
N PHE A 56 -11.60 -6.81 -0.43
CA PHE A 56 -11.57 -6.82 1.03
C PHE A 56 -11.09 -8.17 1.58
N ILE A 57 -10.56 -8.13 2.77
CA ILE A 57 -10.26 -9.31 3.59
C ILE A 57 -10.62 -9.00 5.04
N ASP A 58 -11.39 -9.88 5.66
CA ASP A 58 -12.00 -9.65 6.97
C ASP A 58 -12.75 -8.31 6.97
N ASP A 59 -12.34 -7.35 7.76
CA ASP A 59 -12.89 -5.99 7.84
C ASP A 59 -11.95 -4.91 7.25
N VAL A 60 -10.94 -5.31 6.50
CA VAL A 60 -10.00 -4.40 5.82
C VAL A 60 -10.37 -4.24 4.36
N VAL A 61 -10.59 -3.01 3.92
CA VAL A 61 -10.75 -2.68 2.50
C VAL A 61 -9.37 -2.40 1.90
N ILE A 62 -9.10 -3.01 0.77
CA ILE A 62 -7.84 -2.84 0.03
C ILE A 62 -8.15 -2.11 -1.27
N TYR A 63 -7.43 -1.03 -1.53
CA TYR A 63 -7.51 -0.27 -2.77
C TYR A 63 -6.22 -0.39 -3.56
N SER A 64 -6.33 -0.57 -4.87
CA SER A 64 -5.21 -0.47 -5.81
C SER A 64 -5.47 0.69 -6.78
N TYR A 65 -4.56 1.65 -6.78
CA TYR A 65 -4.55 2.82 -7.66
C TYR A 65 -3.49 2.60 -8.73
N PHE A 66 -3.86 2.54 -9.99
CA PHE A 66 -2.96 2.21 -11.09
C PHE A 66 -3.31 3.01 -12.35
N HIS A 67 -2.35 3.13 -13.27
CA HIS A 67 -2.60 3.73 -14.56
C HIS A 67 -3.34 2.74 -15.49
N PRO A 68 -4.27 3.21 -16.36
CA PRO A 68 -5.07 2.33 -17.22
C PRO A 68 -4.26 1.37 -18.08
N GLU A 69 -3.09 1.80 -18.56
CA GLU A 69 -2.16 0.98 -19.33
C GLU A 69 -1.53 -0.17 -18.53
N ASP A 70 -1.51 -0.05 -17.21
CA ASP A 70 -0.90 -1.01 -16.28
C ASP A 70 -1.95 -1.82 -15.48
N LYS A 71 -3.18 -1.89 -15.98
CA LYS A 71 -4.34 -2.52 -15.36
C LYS A 71 -4.10 -3.94 -14.83
N ASN A 72 -3.40 -4.77 -15.58
CA ASN A 72 -3.06 -6.13 -15.14
C ASN A 72 -2.18 -6.13 -13.88
N GLY A 73 -1.22 -5.20 -13.81
CA GLY A 73 -0.40 -4.97 -12.63
C GLY A 73 -1.23 -4.47 -11.45
N GLY A 74 -2.18 -3.58 -11.69
CA GLY A 74 -3.10 -3.06 -10.69
C GLY A 74 -3.92 -4.14 -10.00
N PHE A 75 -4.55 -5.03 -10.78
CA PHE A 75 -5.28 -6.18 -10.23
C PHE A 75 -4.37 -7.22 -9.57
N MET A 76 -3.16 -7.41 -10.12
CA MET A 76 -2.17 -8.28 -9.48
C MET A 76 -1.77 -7.75 -8.11
N ALA A 77 -1.45 -6.46 -7.99
CA ALA A 77 -1.10 -5.82 -6.72
C ALA A 77 -2.21 -5.97 -5.68
N LEU A 78 -3.47 -5.74 -6.07
CA LEU A 78 -4.65 -5.92 -5.22
C LEU A 78 -4.75 -7.36 -4.69
N ASN A 79 -4.64 -8.35 -5.58
CA ASN A 79 -4.72 -9.76 -5.24
C ASN A 79 -3.59 -10.19 -4.30
N VAL A 80 -2.35 -9.77 -4.59
CA VAL A 80 -1.18 -10.07 -3.75
C VAL A 80 -1.37 -9.50 -2.35
N ALA A 81 -1.78 -8.24 -2.24
CA ALA A 81 -2.00 -7.59 -0.94
C ALA A 81 -3.06 -8.32 -0.11
N LYS A 82 -4.15 -8.75 -0.73
CA LYS A 82 -5.20 -9.55 -0.07
C LYS A 82 -4.64 -10.84 0.51
N TYR A 83 -3.88 -11.61 -0.27
CA TYR A 83 -3.27 -12.85 0.22
C TYR A 83 -2.23 -12.60 1.31
N ALA A 84 -1.38 -11.59 1.14
CA ALA A 84 -0.36 -11.22 2.11
C ALA A 84 -0.99 -10.82 3.45
N LEU A 85 -2.00 -9.94 3.45
CA LEU A 85 -2.76 -9.58 4.66
C LEU A 85 -3.33 -10.81 5.35
N GLY A 86 -3.96 -11.74 4.60
CA GLY A 86 -4.54 -12.95 5.17
C GLY A 86 -3.50 -13.87 5.81
N ILE A 87 -2.32 -14.00 5.21
CA ILE A 87 -1.21 -14.79 5.76
C ILE A 87 -0.65 -14.10 7.00
N PHE A 88 -0.36 -12.81 6.92
CA PHE A 88 0.28 -12.07 8.00
C PHE A 88 -0.65 -11.86 9.20
N ASN A 89 -1.96 -11.67 8.97
CA ASN A 89 -2.97 -11.67 10.05
C ASN A 89 -2.88 -12.94 10.92
N LYS A 90 -2.70 -14.10 10.29
CA LYS A 90 -2.59 -15.38 11.01
C LYS A 90 -1.28 -15.55 11.78
N HIS A 91 -0.19 -14.98 11.28
CA HIS A 91 1.15 -15.23 11.82
C HIS A 91 1.64 -14.14 12.76
N PHE A 92 1.25 -12.88 12.53
CA PHE A 92 1.77 -11.72 13.24
C PHE A 92 0.71 -10.94 14.03
N GLY A 93 -0.56 -11.37 13.92
CA GLY A 93 -1.68 -10.67 14.52
C GLY A 93 -2.40 -9.75 13.52
N ARG A 94 -3.60 -9.36 13.87
CA ARG A 94 -4.50 -8.63 12.99
C ARG A 94 -3.94 -7.27 12.57
N TYR A 95 -4.02 -6.94 11.30
CA TYR A 95 -3.77 -5.60 10.76
C TYR A 95 -4.71 -4.59 11.44
N PRO A 96 -4.19 -3.53 12.08
CA PRO A 96 -4.99 -2.72 13.00
C PRO A 96 -5.79 -1.60 12.32
N TYR A 97 -5.63 -1.41 11.01
CA TYR A 97 -6.27 -0.33 10.28
C TYR A 97 -7.39 -0.87 9.36
N PRO A 98 -8.47 -0.08 9.12
CA PRO A 98 -9.60 -0.53 8.31
C PRO A 98 -9.34 -0.48 6.80
N GLU A 99 -8.25 0.16 6.36
CA GLU A 99 -7.95 0.36 4.94
C GLU A 99 -6.47 0.17 4.67
N LEU A 100 -6.15 -0.36 3.47
CA LEU A 100 -4.81 -0.40 2.90
C LEU A 100 -4.87 0.04 1.44
N ARG A 101 -4.00 0.95 1.04
CA ARG A 101 -3.88 1.42 -0.34
C ARG A 101 -2.55 1.01 -0.93
N ILE A 102 -2.58 0.59 -2.20
CA ILE A 102 -1.38 0.41 -3.02
C ILE A 102 -1.51 1.37 -4.20
N ALA A 103 -0.57 2.28 -4.35
CA ALA A 103 -0.57 3.27 -5.42
C ALA A 103 0.64 3.09 -6.34
N GLU A 104 0.36 2.91 -7.63
CA GLU A 104 1.39 2.99 -8.65
C GLU A 104 1.93 4.40 -8.73
N ALA A 105 3.23 4.57 -8.61
CA ALA A 105 3.88 5.88 -8.60
C ALA A 105 5.23 5.84 -9.32
N LYS A 106 5.64 6.97 -9.87
CA LYS A 106 7.02 7.16 -10.35
C LYS A 106 7.94 7.34 -9.17
N TYR A 107 8.23 6.25 -8.48
CA TYR A 107 9.02 6.24 -7.27
C TYR A 107 10.26 5.35 -7.41
N TYR A 108 11.40 5.85 -6.97
CA TYR A 108 12.64 5.09 -6.89
C TYR A 108 12.97 4.90 -5.40
N PRO A 109 13.28 3.70 -4.90
CA PRO A 109 13.87 2.57 -5.61
C PRO A 109 12.90 1.45 -6.07
N GLY A 110 11.82 1.16 -5.47
CA GLY A 110 10.98 0.02 -5.86
C GLY A 110 9.59 0.10 -5.29
N GLY A 111 9.52 0.23 -4.00
CA GLY A 111 8.34 0.49 -3.21
C GLY A 111 8.67 1.41 -2.03
N MET A 112 7.66 1.80 -1.30
CA MET A 112 7.77 2.51 -0.02
C MET A 112 6.53 2.21 0.83
N GLU A 113 6.80 1.83 2.03
CA GLU A 113 5.90 1.24 3.00
C GLU A 113 5.18 2.25 3.90
N PHE A 114 4.76 3.41 3.41
CA PHE A 114 4.04 4.34 4.27
C PHE A 114 2.86 3.66 4.99
N PRO A 115 2.61 3.97 6.25
CA PRO A 115 1.51 3.34 6.98
C PRO A 115 0.19 3.54 6.25
N THR A 116 -0.50 2.44 5.96
CA THR A 116 -1.77 2.35 5.22
C THR A 116 -1.73 2.80 3.75
N LEU A 117 -0.55 3.20 3.23
CA LEU A 117 -0.33 3.57 1.83
C LEU A 117 1.01 3.01 1.35
N ILE A 118 0.98 2.02 0.50
CA ILE A 118 2.15 1.51 -0.20
C ILE A 118 2.29 2.26 -1.52
N MET A 119 3.43 2.89 -1.76
CA MET A 119 3.81 3.42 -3.07
C MET A 119 4.64 2.38 -3.81
N MET A 120 4.25 2.07 -5.02
CA MET A 120 4.92 1.05 -5.83
C MET A 120 5.39 1.63 -7.16
N ASN A 121 6.65 1.37 -7.52
CA ASN A 121 7.23 1.89 -8.74
C ASN A 121 6.51 1.37 -10.01
N THR A 122 6.13 2.28 -10.90
CA THR A 122 5.51 2.01 -12.21
C THR A 122 6.24 0.92 -13.03
N VAL A 123 7.57 0.84 -12.93
CA VAL A 123 8.36 -0.19 -13.65
C VAL A 123 7.92 -1.61 -13.25
N ARG A 124 7.51 -1.81 -11.99
CA ARG A 124 7.02 -3.10 -11.48
C ARG A 124 5.69 -3.50 -12.14
N TYR A 125 4.81 -2.54 -12.38
CA TYR A 125 3.52 -2.78 -13.06
C TYR A 125 3.71 -3.15 -14.53
N LYS A 126 4.63 -2.50 -15.22
CA LYS A 126 4.93 -2.75 -16.65
C LYS A 126 5.59 -4.11 -16.90
N GLN A 127 6.31 -4.62 -15.91
CA GLN A 127 7.04 -5.89 -16.00
C GLN A 127 6.74 -6.78 -14.78
N PRO A 128 5.48 -7.19 -14.56
CA PRO A 128 5.07 -7.85 -13.33
C PRO A 128 5.71 -9.23 -13.10
N GLN A 129 6.27 -9.84 -14.14
CA GLN A 129 6.83 -11.21 -14.12
C GLN A 129 8.35 -11.28 -13.99
N LEU A 130 9.06 -10.17 -13.85
CA LEU A 130 10.51 -10.17 -13.64
C LEU A 130 10.87 -10.81 -12.28
N SER A 131 11.56 -11.95 -12.30
CA SER A 131 11.79 -12.89 -11.21
C SER A 131 12.08 -12.30 -9.80
N ASN A 132 13.31 -11.91 -9.48
CA ASN A 132 13.65 -11.46 -8.11
C ASN A 132 13.13 -10.05 -7.75
N THR A 133 12.54 -9.36 -8.69
CA THR A 133 11.99 -8.01 -8.55
C THR A 133 10.55 -7.94 -9.07
N SER A 134 9.85 -9.08 -9.07
CA SER A 134 8.47 -9.15 -9.53
C SER A 134 7.56 -8.24 -8.71
N LEU A 135 6.49 -7.78 -9.33
CA LEU A 135 5.47 -7.00 -8.64
C LEU A 135 4.92 -7.76 -7.43
N GLU A 136 4.69 -9.07 -7.57
CA GLU A 136 4.20 -9.91 -6.47
C GLU A 136 5.13 -9.88 -5.26
N ARG A 137 6.43 -10.11 -5.47
CA ARG A 137 7.41 -10.09 -4.39
C ARG A 137 7.44 -8.71 -3.71
N SER A 138 7.48 -7.65 -4.53
CA SER A 138 7.55 -6.29 -4.02
C SER A 138 6.30 -5.92 -3.21
N VAL A 139 5.11 -6.22 -3.72
CA VAL A 139 3.86 -5.94 -2.97
C VAL A 139 3.79 -6.74 -1.67
N ALA A 140 4.15 -8.03 -1.68
CA ALA A 140 4.16 -8.84 -0.46
C ALA A 140 5.16 -8.29 0.58
N HIS A 141 6.31 -7.81 0.13
CA HIS A 141 7.32 -7.15 0.95
C HIS A 141 6.76 -5.87 1.59
N GLU A 142 6.22 -4.95 0.80
CA GLU A 142 5.69 -3.69 1.32
C GLU A 142 4.47 -3.90 2.25
N VAL A 143 3.67 -4.94 2.00
CA VAL A 143 2.57 -5.31 2.91
C VAL A 143 3.11 -5.81 4.25
N ALA A 144 4.24 -6.53 4.27
CA ALA A 144 4.85 -6.99 5.52
C ALA A 144 5.35 -5.83 6.40
N HIS A 145 5.81 -4.75 5.79
CA HIS A 145 6.18 -3.53 6.50
C HIS A 145 5.00 -2.86 7.21
N GLN A 146 3.76 -3.21 6.92
CA GLN A 146 2.63 -2.73 7.70
C GLN A 146 2.64 -3.28 9.13
N TRP A 147 3.37 -4.38 9.39
CA TRP A 147 3.72 -4.86 10.75
C TRP A 147 5.11 -4.37 11.16
N TRP A 148 6.15 -4.59 10.33
CA TRP A 148 7.56 -4.33 10.62
C TRP A 148 7.99 -2.95 10.11
N TYR A 149 7.49 -1.92 10.62
CA TYR A 149 7.66 -0.49 10.42
C TYR A 149 6.44 0.27 10.93
N SER A 150 5.24 -0.02 10.38
CA SER A 150 4.04 0.76 10.71
C SER A 150 3.58 0.49 12.15
N VAL A 151 3.48 -0.77 12.56
CA VAL A 151 3.04 -1.18 13.91
C VAL A 151 4.23 -1.32 14.86
N VAL A 152 5.25 -2.07 14.47
CA VAL A 152 6.48 -2.26 15.25
C VAL A 152 7.58 -1.42 14.63
N GLY A 153 7.77 -0.22 15.21
CA GLY A 153 8.72 0.75 14.68
C GLY A 153 10.15 0.54 15.16
N ASN A 154 11.11 0.91 14.33
CA ASN A 154 12.52 0.97 14.61
C ASN A 154 13.12 2.30 14.14
N ASN A 155 14.42 2.49 14.31
CA ASN A 155 15.14 3.61 13.71
C ASN A 155 15.72 3.18 12.36
N GLN A 156 14.96 3.32 11.28
CA GLN A 156 15.33 2.91 9.93
C GLN A 156 16.63 3.55 9.40
N ILE A 157 17.04 4.70 9.94
CA ILE A 157 18.29 5.37 9.52
C ILE A 157 19.51 4.67 10.15
N LYS A 158 19.39 4.23 11.40
CA LYS A 158 20.51 3.63 12.14
C LYS A 158 20.52 2.11 12.07
N GLU A 159 19.35 1.50 12.02
CA GLU A 159 19.15 0.05 12.12
C GLU A 159 18.16 -0.47 11.08
N PRO A 160 18.37 -0.18 9.76
CA PRO A 160 17.44 -0.58 8.70
C PRO A 160 17.25 -2.09 8.60
N TRP A 161 18.22 -2.88 9.09
CA TRP A 161 18.16 -4.34 9.09
C TRP A 161 17.05 -4.90 9.99
N VAL A 162 16.52 -4.12 10.94
CA VAL A 162 15.49 -4.59 11.88
C VAL A 162 14.17 -4.81 11.18
N ASP A 163 13.66 -3.82 10.46
CA ASP A 163 12.42 -3.94 9.71
C ASP A 163 12.62 -4.70 8.39
N GLU A 164 13.69 -4.42 7.65
CA GLU A 164 13.98 -5.09 6.38
C GLU A 164 14.19 -6.61 6.56
N GLY A 165 14.92 -7.01 7.59
CA GLY A 165 15.17 -8.45 7.87
C GLY A 165 13.89 -9.21 8.22
N LEU A 166 13.02 -8.62 9.04
CA LEU A 166 11.74 -9.21 9.40
C LEU A 166 10.78 -9.21 8.19
N THR A 167 10.82 -8.19 7.37
CA THR A 167 10.03 -8.08 6.15
C THR A 167 10.46 -9.08 5.09
N GLU A 168 11.76 -9.30 4.88
CA GLU A 168 12.28 -10.34 3.99
C GLU A 168 11.91 -11.76 4.47
N PHE A 169 11.98 -12.03 5.77
CA PHE A 169 11.47 -13.27 6.35
C PHE A 169 9.97 -13.44 6.06
N SER A 170 9.18 -12.39 6.26
CA SER A 170 7.73 -12.41 6.03
C SER A 170 7.39 -12.61 4.56
N THR A 171 8.17 -12.01 3.66
CA THR A 171 8.05 -12.21 2.21
C THR A 171 8.30 -13.67 1.84
N SER A 172 9.31 -14.30 2.43
CA SER A 172 9.59 -15.72 2.24
C SER A 172 8.45 -16.59 2.78
N LEU A 173 7.92 -16.25 3.95
CA LEU A 173 6.75 -16.92 4.53
C LEU A 173 5.51 -16.80 3.61
N TYR A 174 5.28 -15.64 2.98
CA TYR A 174 4.20 -15.45 2.02
C TYR A 174 4.30 -16.48 0.87
N PHE A 175 5.49 -16.63 0.26
CA PHE A 175 5.70 -17.58 -0.83
C PHE A 175 5.55 -19.03 -0.37
N GLU A 176 6.07 -19.38 0.82
CA GLU A 176 5.88 -20.70 1.42
C GLU A 176 4.39 -21.02 1.59
N LYS A 177 3.62 -20.12 2.19
CA LYS A 177 2.20 -20.38 2.49
C LYS A 177 1.31 -20.33 1.26
N ARG A 178 1.66 -19.56 0.26
CA ARG A 178 0.89 -19.43 -0.97
C ARG A 178 1.18 -20.54 -1.98
N TYR A 179 2.43 -20.98 -2.10
CA TYR A 179 2.89 -21.87 -3.16
C TYR A 179 3.56 -23.15 -2.66
N GLY A 180 3.86 -23.28 -1.38
CA GLY A 180 4.56 -24.43 -0.82
C GLY A 180 6.06 -24.45 -1.13
N LEU A 181 6.65 -23.27 -1.30
CA LEU A 181 8.07 -23.11 -1.72
C LEU A 181 8.99 -22.93 -0.51
#